data_7144e504c368df8251319e2c3391ba43
#
_entry.id   7144e504c368df8251319e2c3391ba43
#
_cell.length_a   1.000
_cell.length_b   1.000
_cell.length_c   1.000
_cell.angle_alpha   90.00
_cell.angle_beta   90.00
_cell.angle_gamma   90.00
#
_symmetry.space_group_name_H-M   'P 1'
#
loop_
_entity.id
_entity.type
_entity.pdbx_description
1 polymer ?
#
loop_
_entity_poly.entity_id
_entity_poly.type
_entity_poly.pdbx_seq_one_letter_code
_entity_poly.pdbx_strand_id
1 'polypeptide(L)'
;MLRPGPIGNLAGLAAVALSSCGICLPDTPALTYRAELKQATPAASTTTKDPDVLVWLIADNIHTGMVFPYDWLIESGFIPPTGFGSPKYVTLSWGDRTAYVEKGLHTPWKFFRALFTPTPSVMELIPANWNVTEVCHHQRIWRKLADRKRGKDLAAFLNDCSIHAPDGRPIVCGTSSWGGGVLLESRHVYFVPRTCNVWTVQAIQSLGGNINPWSAMTANGLSRQAEKSPNDFEKIWPGEKP
;
A
#
# COMPACT_ATOMS: atom_id res chain seq x y z
N MET A 1 25.87 -28.97 47.95
CA MET A 1 26.26 -27.66 47.38
C MET A 1 26.33 -27.79 45.88
N LEU A 2 25.29 -27.45 45.16
CA LEU A 2 25.23 -27.43 43.68
C LEU A 2 25.53 -26.01 43.19
N ARG A 3 26.54 -25.84 42.36
CA ARG A 3 26.92 -24.56 41.73
C ARG A 3 25.93 -24.29 40.59
N PRO A 4 25.40 -23.07 40.43
CA PRO A 4 24.64 -22.70 39.21
C PRO A 4 25.61 -22.51 38.05
N GLY A 5 25.30 -23.14 36.90
CA GLY A 5 25.99 -22.98 35.64
C GLY A 5 25.60 -21.67 34.94
N PRO A 6 26.36 -21.24 33.93
CA PRO A 6 26.25 -19.92 33.34
C PRO A 6 25.16 -19.88 32.23
N ILE A 7 23.97 -19.41 32.57
CA ILE A 7 22.90 -19.14 31.59
C ILE A 7 22.94 -17.67 31.11
N GLY A 8 23.99 -16.91 31.50
CA GLY A 8 24.03 -15.45 31.26
C GLY A 8 24.48 -14.96 29.88
N ASN A 9 24.97 -15.82 28.98
CA ASN A 9 25.72 -15.33 27.79
C ASN A 9 25.05 -15.50 26.43
N LEU A 10 23.88 -16.15 26.33
CA LEU A 10 23.23 -16.36 25.03
C LEU A 10 22.46 -15.14 24.52
N ALA A 11 21.91 -14.34 25.42
CA ALA A 11 21.19 -13.12 25.05
C ALA A 11 22.14 -11.99 24.55
N GLY A 12 23.36 -11.93 25.13
CA GLY A 12 24.37 -10.95 24.72
C GLY A 12 24.98 -11.24 23.35
N LEU A 13 25.14 -12.51 22.98
CA LEU A 13 25.66 -12.92 21.68
C LEU A 13 24.68 -12.67 20.52
N ALA A 14 23.37 -12.78 20.77
CA ALA A 14 22.36 -12.46 19.77
C ALA A 14 22.29 -10.95 19.50
N ALA A 15 22.47 -10.09 20.50
CA ALA A 15 22.47 -8.64 20.35
C ALA A 15 23.73 -8.15 19.62
N VAL A 16 24.90 -8.78 19.85
CA VAL A 16 26.15 -8.43 19.17
C VAL A 16 26.17 -8.92 17.71
N ALA A 17 25.55 -10.06 17.41
CA ALA A 17 25.44 -10.57 16.04
C ALA A 17 24.51 -9.68 15.16
N LEU A 18 23.51 -9.04 15.74
CA LEU A 18 22.65 -8.09 15.05
C LEU A 18 23.29 -6.73 14.81
N SER A 19 24.28 -6.34 15.62
CA SER A 19 24.99 -5.06 15.46
C SER A 19 26.25 -5.15 14.59
N SER A 20 26.78 -6.34 14.32
CA SER A 20 27.99 -6.52 13.50
C SER A 20 27.72 -6.94 12.06
N CYS A 21 26.51 -7.37 11.71
CA CYS A 21 26.08 -7.40 10.32
C CYS A 21 25.75 -5.96 9.92
N GLY A 22 26.72 -5.25 9.35
CA GLY A 22 26.49 -4.08 8.54
C GLY A 22 25.72 -4.48 7.26
N ILE A 23 24.51 -5.03 7.45
CA ILE A 23 23.54 -5.12 6.40
C ILE A 23 23.22 -3.65 6.11
N CYS A 24 23.79 -3.09 5.03
CA CYS A 24 23.23 -1.91 4.40
C CYS A 24 21.79 -2.27 4.09
N LEU A 25 20.89 -1.96 5.03
CA LEU A 25 19.48 -1.97 4.72
C LEU A 25 19.35 -0.99 3.55
N PRO A 26 18.80 -1.41 2.40
CA PRO A 26 18.57 -0.50 1.30
C PRO A 26 17.80 0.68 1.88
N ASP A 27 18.10 1.90 1.40
CA ASP A 27 17.44 3.12 1.83
C ASP A 27 15.93 2.87 1.87
N THR A 28 15.43 2.66 3.08
CA THR A 28 14.02 2.41 3.30
C THR A 28 13.36 3.77 3.26
N PRO A 29 12.50 4.04 2.27
CA PRO A 29 11.72 5.26 2.29
C PRO A 29 11.00 5.33 3.64
N ALA A 30 10.84 6.53 4.16
CA ALA A 30 10.13 6.76 5.41
C ALA A 30 8.82 5.96 5.41
N LEU A 31 8.51 5.23 6.49
CA LEU A 31 7.26 4.47 6.60
C LEU A 31 6.02 5.37 6.56
N THR A 32 6.24 6.66 6.79
CA THR A 32 5.20 7.69 6.75
C THR A 32 5.39 8.50 5.48
N TYR A 33 4.39 8.52 4.62
CA TYR A 33 4.35 9.46 3.51
C TYR A 33 4.18 10.87 4.06
N ARG A 34 5.15 11.72 3.78
CA ARG A 34 5.02 13.17 3.98
C ARG A 34 4.99 13.78 2.59
N ALA A 35 3.81 14.24 2.17
CA ALA A 35 3.75 15.20 1.08
C ALA A 35 4.71 16.33 1.44
N GLU A 36 5.64 16.68 0.55
CA GLU A 36 6.37 17.93 0.70
C GLU A 36 5.31 19.04 0.68
N LEU A 37 4.92 19.46 1.87
CA LEU A 37 4.09 20.65 2.04
C LEU A 37 4.95 21.81 1.57
N LYS A 38 5.00 22.05 0.27
CA LYS A 38 5.24 23.41 -0.22
C LYS A 38 4.15 24.21 0.43
N GLN A 39 4.53 25.00 1.43
CA GLN A 39 3.64 25.97 2.06
C GLN A 39 3.04 26.81 0.94
N ALA A 40 1.86 26.40 0.50
CA ALA A 40 1.06 27.25 -0.33
C ALA A 40 0.68 28.42 0.55
N THR A 41 1.29 29.57 0.29
CA THR A 41 0.82 30.87 0.81
C THR A 41 -0.70 30.87 0.70
N PRO A 42 -1.45 31.16 1.78
CA PRO A 42 -2.90 31.16 1.72
C PRO A 42 -3.33 32.30 0.80
N ALA A 43 -3.49 31.98 -0.48
CA ALA A 43 -4.23 32.83 -1.38
C ALA A 43 -5.70 32.73 -0.95
N ALA A 44 -6.25 33.84 -0.46
CA ALA A 44 -7.68 33.99 -0.26
C ALA A 44 -8.36 33.77 -1.61
N SER A 45 -8.86 32.58 -1.84
CA SER A 45 -9.60 32.20 -3.04
C SER A 45 -11.03 31.86 -2.63
N THR A 46 -11.91 32.76 -2.95
CA THR A 46 -13.34 32.51 -3.13
C THR A 46 -13.52 31.63 -4.38
N THR A 47 -13.19 30.35 -4.28
CA THR A 47 -13.44 29.38 -5.34
C THR A 47 -14.38 28.32 -4.82
N THR A 48 -15.42 28.05 -5.59
CA THR A 48 -16.30 26.89 -5.46
C THR A 48 -15.43 25.67 -5.15
N LYS A 49 -15.67 25.04 -4.00
CA LYS A 49 -14.93 23.85 -3.58
C LYS A 49 -15.17 22.78 -4.64
N ASP A 50 -14.11 22.33 -5.28
CA ASP A 50 -14.20 21.18 -6.19
C ASP A 50 -14.84 20.00 -5.43
N PRO A 51 -15.75 19.24 -6.05
CA PRO A 51 -16.44 18.17 -5.36
C PRO A 51 -15.44 17.12 -4.88
N ASP A 52 -15.61 16.65 -3.65
CA ASP A 52 -14.83 15.57 -3.07
C ASP A 52 -14.99 14.29 -3.91
N VAL A 53 -14.00 13.42 -3.89
CA VAL A 53 -13.96 12.19 -4.69
C VAL A 53 -14.16 10.99 -3.78
N LEU A 54 -15.06 10.10 -4.17
CA LEU A 54 -15.28 8.85 -3.43
C LEU A 54 -14.14 7.85 -3.68
N VAL A 55 -13.53 7.38 -2.60
CA VAL A 55 -12.46 6.38 -2.61
C VAL A 55 -12.82 5.24 -1.66
N TRP A 56 -12.25 4.04 -1.89
CA TRP A 56 -12.54 2.89 -1.06
C TRP A 56 -11.26 2.24 -0.55
N LEU A 57 -11.32 1.76 0.68
CA LEU A 57 -10.38 0.82 1.28
C LEU A 57 -11.00 -0.56 1.20
N ILE A 58 -10.25 -1.54 0.73
CA ILE A 58 -10.63 -2.94 0.71
C ILE A 58 -9.66 -3.77 1.54
N ALA A 59 -10.17 -4.79 2.23
CA ALA A 59 -9.34 -5.65 3.07
C ALA A 59 -9.87 -7.08 3.13
N ASP A 60 -8.98 -8.04 2.99
CA ASP A 60 -9.19 -9.41 3.44
C ASP A 60 -8.61 -9.61 4.86
N ASN A 61 -8.25 -10.83 5.24
CA ASN A 61 -7.73 -11.13 6.57
C ASN A 61 -6.30 -10.65 6.79
N ILE A 62 -5.49 -10.56 5.74
CA ILE A 62 -4.05 -10.27 5.81
C ILE A 62 -3.61 -9.10 4.94
N HIS A 63 -4.37 -8.77 3.91
CA HIS A 63 -4.00 -7.83 2.86
C HIS A 63 -5.00 -6.68 2.74
N THR A 64 -4.52 -5.52 2.30
CA THR A 64 -5.34 -4.34 2.02
C THR A 64 -4.97 -3.73 0.69
N GLY A 65 -5.95 -3.06 0.08
CA GLY A 65 -5.80 -2.28 -1.14
C GLY A 65 -6.73 -1.07 -1.14
N MET A 66 -6.61 -0.25 -2.16
CA MET A 66 -7.46 0.92 -2.37
C MET A 66 -8.11 0.87 -3.74
N VAL A 67 -9.32 1.42 -3.83
CA VAL A 67 -10.03 1.57 -5.12
C VAL A 67 -10.27 3.05 -5.37
N PHE A 68 -10.00 3.47 -6.59
CA PHE A 68 -10.09 4.88 -7.00
C PHE A 68 -10.86 5.02 -8.32
N PRO A 69 -11.59 6.13 -8.54
CA PRO A 69 -12.03 6.52 -9.87
C PRO A 69 -10.81 6.73 -10.78
N TYR A 70 -10.78 6.02 -11.89
CA TYR A 70 -9.60 6.01 -12.76
C TYR A 70 -9.34 7.37 -13.40
N ASP A 71 -10.39 8.01 -13.94
CA ASP A 71 -10.25 9.32 -14.57
C ASP A 71 -9.67 10.37 -13.63
N TRP A 72 -10.11 10.36 -12.36
CA TRP A 72 -9.56 11.26 -11.35
C TRP A 72 -8.07 11.02 -11.09
N LEU A 73 -7.60 9.75 -11.07
CA LEU A 73 -6.17 9.48 -10.94
C LEU A 73 -5.37 10.02 -12.13
N ILE A 74 -5.89 9.84 -13.35
CA ILE A 74 -5.25 10.36 -14.58
C ILE A 74 -5.20 11.90 -14.53
N GLU A 75 -6.30 12.56 -14.23
CA GLU A 75 -6.37 14.02 -14.05
C GLU A 75 -5.39 14.52 -12.99
N SER A 76 -5.15 13.70 -11.97
CA SER A 76 -4.23 13.99 -10.87
C SER A 76 -2.74 13.77 -11.23
N GLY A 77 -2.46 13.18 -12.40
CA GLY A 77 -1.10 12.95 -12.89
C GLY A 77 -0.56 11.53 -12.68
N PHE A 78 -1.43 10.55 -12.38
CA PHE A 78 -1.03 9.14 -12.38
C PHE A 78 -0.68 8.70 -13.81
N ILE A 79 0.43 7.99 -13.96
CA ILE A 79 0.93 7.48 -15.24
C ILE A 79 0.57 6.00 -15.34
N PRO A 80 -0.43 5.62 -16.16
CA PRO A 80 -0.79 4.22 -16.35
C PRO A 80 0.19 3.49 -17.26
N PRO A 81 0.26 2.15 -17.17
CA PRO A 81 1.02 1.35 -18.12
C PRO A 81 0.37 1.40 -19.52
N THR A 82 1.18 1.14 -20.55
CA THR A 82 0.70 1.08 -21.93
C THR A 82 -0.41 0.03 -22.08
N GLY A 83 -1.49 0.41 -22.75
CA GLY A 83 -2.60 -0.52 -23.05
C GLY A 83 -3.54 -0.84 -21.87
N PHE A 84 -3.44 -0.14 -20.72
CA PHE A 84 -4.32 -0.39 -19.57
C PHE A 84 -5.80 -0.03 -19.84
N GLY A 85 -6.07 0.80 -20.83
CA GLY A 85 -7.42 1.25 -21.17
C GLY A 85 -7.93 2.37 -20.27
N SER A 86 -9.27 2.54 -20.25
CA SER A 86 -9.95 3.58 -19.46
C SER A 86 -11.09 2.96 -18.65
N PRO A 87 -10.78 2.17 -17.59
CA PRO A 87 -11.80 1.59 -16.75
C PRO A 87 -12.47 2.68 -15.89
N LYS A 88 -13.65 2.40 -15.35
CA LYS A 88 -14.34 3.31 -14.42
C LYS A 88 -13.59 3.46 -13.10
N TYR A 89 -13.06 2.33 -12.60
CA TYR A 89 -12.29 2.26 -11.35
C TYR A 89 -11.02 1.47 -11.56
N VAL A 90 -10.03 1.72 -10.72
CA VAL A 90 -8.85 0.89 -10.59
C VAL A 90 -8.66 0.49 -9.14
N THR A 91 -8.47 -0.79 -8.91
CA THR A 91 -8.02 -1.32 -7.61
C THR A 91 -6.50 -1.35 -7.62
N LEU A 92 -5.90 -0.81 -6.58
CA LEU A 92 -4.47 -0.72 -6.39
C LEU A 92 -4.08 -1.46 -5.11
N SER A 93 -3.10 -2.32 -5.22
CA SER A 93 -2.46 -2.99 -4.10
C SER A 93 -0.95 -3.12 -4.34
N TRP A 94 -0.22 -3.48 -3.29
CA TRP A 94 1.23 -3.61 -3.36
C TRP A 94 1.70 -4.77 -2.47
N GLY A 95 2.73 -5.48 -2.91
CA GLY A 95 3.24 -6.57 -2.09
C GLY A 95 4.45 -7.28 -2.68
N ASP A 96 4.80 -8.41 -2.06
CA ASP A 96 5.91 -9.26 -2.47
C ASP A 96 5.70 -9.82 -3.88
N ARG A 97 6.73 -9.71 -4.73
CA ARG A 97 6.66 -10.17 -6.14
C ARG A 97 6.38 -11.67 -6.24
N THR A 98 6.98 -12.49 -5.39
CA THR A 98 6.77 -13.94 -5.41
C THR A 98 5.33 -14.31 -5.10
N ALA A 99 4.70 -13.56 -4.16
CA ALA A 99 3.30 -13.77 -3.82
C ALA A 99 2.37 -13.53 -5.01
N TYR A 100 2.61 -12.49 -5.78
CA TYR A 100 1.75 -12.08 -6.89
C TYR A 100 2.06 -12.82 -8.19
N VAL A 101 3.32 -12.97 -8.55
CA VAL A 101 3.74 -13.55 -9.84
C VAL A 101 3.72 -15.09 -9.79
N GLU A 102 4.26 -15.67 -8.72
CA GLU A 102 4.36 -17.14 -8.58
C GLU A 102 3.12 -17.77 -7.94
N LYS A 103 2.12 -16.96 -7.57
CA LYS A 103 0.89 -17.39 -6.87
C LYS A 103 1.17 -18.24 -5.63
N GLY A 104 2.25 -17.98 -4.94
CA GLY A 104 2.70 -18.94 -3.97
C GLY A 104 3.56 -18.48 -2.80
N LEU A 105 2.97 -17.79 -1.82
CA LEU A 105 3.46 -17.88 -0.44
C LEU A 105 2.84 -19.10 0.28
N HIS A 106 2.60 -20.20 -0.43
CA HIS A 106 1.87 -21.38 0.07
C HIS A 106 2.60 -22.14 1.17
N THR A 107 3.89 -21.87 1.41
CA THR A 107 4.61 -22.47 2.52
C THR A 107 4.89 -21.44 3.60
N PRO A 108 4.77 -21.82 4.90
CA PRO A 108 5.10 -20.92 6.01
C PRO A 108 6.50 -20.32 5.90
N TRP A 109 7.44 -21.04 5.34
CA TRP A 109 8.82 -20.58 5.12
C TRP A 109 8.90 -19.44 4.09
N LYS A 110 8.21 -19.55 2.96
CA LYS A 110 8.20 -18.47 1.94
C LYS A 110 7.55 -17.21 2.50
N PHE A 111 6.47 -17.36 3.26
CA PHE A 111 5.82 -16.24 3.95
C PHE A 111 6.75 -15.58 4.97
N PHE A 112 7.40 -16.36 5.81
CA PHE A 112 8.39 -15.86 6.77
C PHE A 112 9.55 -15.14 6.06
N ARG A 113 10.10 -15.75 5.00
CA ARG A 113 11.16 -15.12 4.21
C ARG A 113 10.72 -13.76 3.63
N ALA A 114 9.54 -13.67 3.03
CA ALA A 114 9.02 -12.42 2.49
C ALA A 114 8.88 -11.33 3.57
N LEU A 115 8.56 -11.70 4.81
CA LEU A 115 8.44 -10.74 5.91
C LEU A 115 9.79 -10.27 6.47
N PHE A 116 10.79 -11.15 6.54
CA PHE A 116 12.01 -10.89 7.30
C PHE A 116 13.28 -10.73 6.44
N THR A 117 13.18 -10.89 5.13
CA THR A 117 14.26 -10.57 4.19
C THR A 117 13.76 -9.61 3.11
N PRO A 118 14.55 -8.58 2.73
CA PRO A 118 14.17 -7.71 1.63
C PRO A 118 13.94 -8.51 0.35
N THR A 119 12.73 -8.43 -0.21
CA THR A 119 12.36 -9.11 -1.45
C THR A 119 11.84 -8.10 -2.47
N PRO A 120 11.97 -8.37 -3.79
CA PRO A 120 11.36 -7.53 -4.81
C PRO A 120 9.85 -7.43 -4.60
N SER A 121 9.29 -6.28 -4.92
CA SER A 121 7.85 -6.02 -4.82
C SER A 121 7.24 -5.62 -6.15
N VAL A 122 5.91 -5.66 -6.18
CA VAL A 122 5.11 -5.22 -7.32
C VAL A 122 3.94 -4.37 -6.84
N MET A 123 3.47 -3.48 -7.68
CA MET A 123 2.19 -2.81 -7.53
C MET A 123 1.20 -3.44 -8.50
N GLU A 124 0.07 -3.89 -7.99
CA GLU A 124 -1.00 -4.49 -8.78
C GLU A 124 -2.05 -3.45 -9.13
N LEU A 125 -2.45 -3.44 -10.40
CA LEU A 125 -3.52 -2.63 -10.93
C LEU A 125 -4.60 -3.54 -11.51
N ILE A 126 -5.82 -3.47 -10.99
CA ILE A 126 -6.96 -4.25 -11.50
C ILE A 126 -8.03 -3.29 -12.00
N PRO A 127 -8.35 -3.30 -13.32
CA PRO A 127 -9.40 -2.47 -13.87
C PRO A 127 -10.79 -3.00 -13.48
N ALA A 128 -11.73 -2.12 -13.17
CA ALA A 128 -13.11 -2.47 -12.89
C ALA A 128 -14.09 -1.45 -13.48
N ASN A 129 -15.20 -1.97 -14.07
CA ASN A 129 -16.26 -1.15 -14.66
C ASN A 129 -17.59 -1.27 -13.90
N TRP A 130 -17.66 -2.15 -12.90
CA TRP A 130 -18.84 -2.39 -12.04
C TRP A 130 -18.70 -1.68 -10.70
N ASN A 131 -19.73 -1.79 -9.87
CA ASN A 131 -19.68 -1.26 -8.51
C ASN A 131 -18.61 -1.96 -7.68
N VAL A 132 -17.94 -1.20 -6.80
CA VAL A 132 -16.86 -1.73 -5.98
C VAL A 132 -17.33 -2.88 -5.09
N THR A 133 -18.56 -2.82 -4.56
CA THR A 133 -19.15 -3.89 -3.75
C THR A 133 -19.43 -5.17 -4.54
N GLU A 134 -19.63 -5.09 -5.84
CA GLU A 134 -19.82 -6.27 -6.72
C GLU A 134 -18.48 -6.91 -7.08
N VAL A 135 -17.47 -6.08 -7.37
CA VAL A 135 -16.13 -6.56 -7.76
C VAL A 135 -15.34 -7.10 -6.58
N CYS A 136 -15.46 -6.45 -5.42
CA CYS A 136 -14.69 -6.75 -4.21
C CYS A 136 -15.55 -7.45 -3.13
N HIS A 137 -16.62 -8.16 -3.49
CA HIS A 137 -17.60 -8.72 -2.56
C HIS A 137 -17.03 -9.69 -1.52
N HIS A 138 -15.93 -10.37 -1.81
CA HIS A 138 -15.24 -11.23 -0.84
C HIS A 138 -14.45 -10.46 0.22
N GLN A 139 -14.22 -9.16 0.01
CA GLN A 139 -13.43 -8.32 0.89
C GLN A 139 -14.33 -7.42 1.74
N ARG A 140 -13.84 -7.02 2.90
CA ARG A 140 -14.45 -5.94 3.68
C ARG A 140 -14.18 -4.63 2.96
N ILE A 141 -15.19 -3.76 2.88
CA ILE A 141 -15.10 -2.51 2.11
C ILE A 141 -15.50 -1.34 2.98
N TRP A 142 -14.67 -0.32 2.95
CA TRP A 142 -14.93 1.00 3.51
C TRP A 142 -14.88 2.04 2.40
N ARG A 143 -15.58 3.15 2.60
CA ARG A 143 -15.56 4.29 1.69
C ARG A 143 -15.26 5.58 2.42
N LYS A 144 -14.74 6.58 1.72
CA LYS A 144 -14.50 7.93 2.20
C LYS A 144 -14.60 8.92 1.05
N LEU A 145 -15.10 10.13 1.34
CA LEU A 145 -14.96 11.28 0.46
C LEU A 145 -13.58 11.92 0.72
N ALA A 146 -12.72 11.89 -0.28
CA ALA A 146 -11.40 12.50 -0.24
C ALA A 146 -11.40 13.86 -0.95
N ASP A 147 -10.64 14.81 -0.43
CA ASP A 147 -10.44 16.11 -1.10
C ASP A 147 -9.82 15.87 -2.48
N ARG A 148 -10.51 16.30 -3.55
CA ARG A 148 -10.05 16.15 -4.94
C ARG A 148 -8.63 16.65 -5.15
N LYS A 149 -8.22 17.71 -4.47
CA LYS A 149 -6.88 18.32 -4.60
C LYS A 149 -5.75 17.40 -4.13
N ARG A 150 -6.05 16.46 -3.22
CA ARG A 150 -5.10 15.45 -2.75
C ARG A 150 -4.76 14.37 -3.79
N GLY A 151 -5.49 14.34 -4.89
CA GLY A 151 -5.18 13.43 -6.02
C GLY A 151 -3.75 13.59 -6.53
N LYS A 152 -3.21 14.80 -6.54
CA LYS A 152 -1.81 15.06 -6.98
C LYS A 152 -0.79 14.38 -6.05
N ASP A 153 -1.00 14.45 -4.74
CA ASP A 153 -0.13 13.82 -3.76
C ASP A 153 -0.21 12.29 -3.87
N LEU A 154 -1.42 11.75 -4.07
CA LEU A 154 -1.64 10.33 -4.31
C LEU A 154 -0.96 9.87 -5.61
N ALA A 155 -1.17 10.58 -6.72
CA ALA A 155 -0.57 10.24 -8.01
C ALA A 155 0.97 10.28 -7.95
N ALA A 156 1.54 11.27 -7.26
CA ALA A 156 2.99 11.35 -7.03
C ALA A 156 3.49 10.14 -6.22
N PHE A 157 2.80 9.76 -5.15
CA PHE A 157 3.11 8.57 -4.36
C PHE A 157 3.05 7.29 -5.20
N LEU A 158 2.00 7.10 -5.99
CA LEU A 158 1.82 5.91 -6.84
C LEU A 158 2.89 5.83 -7.93
N ASN A 159 3.19 6.94 -8.59
CA ASN A 159 4.24 7.01 -9.61
C ASN A 159 5.63 6.72 -9.01
N ASP A 160 5.92 7.23 -7.80
CA ASP A 160 7.19 6.95 -7.11
C ASP A 160 7.32 5.47 -6.69
N CYS A 161 6.21 4.78 -6.45
CA CYS A 161 6.24 3.34 -6.15
C CYS A 161 6.66 2.48 -7.35
N SER A 162 6.51 2.96 -8.59
CA SER A 162 6.78 2.19 -9.81
C SER A 162 8.16 2.49 -10.39
N ILE A 163 8.75 1.50 -11.05
CA ILE A 163 9.92 1.70 -11.93
C ILE A 163 9.40 2.06 -13.31
N HIS A 164 9.98 3.13 -13.89
CA HIS A 164 9.57 3.62 -15.21
C HIS A 164 10.64 3.31 -16.25
N ALA A 165 10.18 2.97 -17.45
CA ALA A 165 11.01 2.83 -18.64
C ALA A 165 11.46 4.23 -19.15
N PRO A 166 12.40 4.29 -20.11
CA PRO A 166 12.90 5.57 -20.66
C PRO A 166 11.82 6.45 -21.32
N ASP A 167 10.68 5.87 -21.72
CA ASP A 167 9.52 6.59 -22.24
C ASP A 167 8.63 7.21 -21.13
N GLY A 168 9.02 7.06 -19.87
CA GLY A 168 8.31 7.56 -18.70
C GLY A 168 7.12 6.70 -18.27
N ARG A 169 6.89 5.54 -18.86
CA ARG A 169 5.80 4.65 -18.47
C ARG A 169 6.25 3.58 -17.48
N PRO A 170 5.38 3.14 -16.55
CA PRO A 170 5.74 2.10 -15.62
C PRO A 170 5.96 0.75 -16.32
N ILE A 171 6.95 0.00 -15.85
CA ILE A 171 7.32 -1.31 -16.40
C ILE A 171 6.33 -2.36 -15.92
N VAL A 172 5.66 -3.02 -16.88
CA VAL A 172 4.80 -4.17 -16.61
C VAL A 172 5.67 -5.43 -16.49
N CYS A 173 5.61 -6.14 -15.38
CA CYS A 173 6.38 -7.37 -15.14
C CYS A 173 5.52 -8.63 -15.07
N GLY A 174 4.22 -8.53 -15.22
CA GLY A 174 3.31 -9.67 -15.21
C GLY A 174 1.84 -9.28 -15.29
N THR A 175 0.99 -10.30 -15.31
CA THR A 175 -0.47 -10.15 -15.24
C THR A 175 -0.95 -10.48 -13.84
N SER A 176 -1.94 -9.73 -13.35
CA SER A 176 -2.63 -10.06 -12.10
C SER A 176 -3.41 -11.38 -12.25
N SER A 177 -3.65 -12.05 -11.13
CA SER A 177 -4.57 -13.19 -11.06
C SER A 177 -6.04 -12.78 -11.19
N TRP A 178 -6.32 -11.48 -11.17
CA TRP A 178 -7.67 -10.93 -11.11
C TRP A 178 -7.95 -10.07 -12.35
N GLY A 179 -9.08 -10.36 -13.00
CA GLY A 179 -9.82 -9.47 -13.88
C GLY A 179 -9.06 -8.68 -14.97
N GLY A 180 -8.02 -9.24 -15.59
CA GLY A 180 -7.25 -8.52 -16.62
C GLY A 180 -6.31 -7.45 -16.04
N GLY A 181 -6.02 -7.51 -14.76
CA GLY A 181 -5.07 -6.63 -14.09
C GLY A 181 -3.62 -6.88 -14.48
N VAL A 182 -2.77 -5.93 -14.16
CA VAL A 182 -1.33 -5.96 -14.46
C VAL A 182 -0.51 -5.75 -13.18
N LEU A 183 0.72 -6.27 -13.22
CA LEU A 183 1.71 -6.10 -12.17
C LEU A 183 2.81 -5.18 -12.66
N LEU A 184 3.05 -4.08 -11.95
CA LEU A 184 4.11 -3.13 -12.25
C LEU A 184 5.33 -3.42 -11.38
N GLU A 185 6.52 -3.32 -11.95
CA GLU A 185 7.74 -3.37 -11.16
C GLU A 185 7.78 -2.22 -10.16
N SER A 186 8.07 -2.56 -8.89
CA SER A 186 8.17 -1.58 -7.83
C SER A 186 9.62 -1.25 -7.50
N ARG A 187 9.87 0.01 -7.24
CA ARG A 187 11.17 0.54 -6.79
C ARG A 187 11.54 0.07 -5.38
N HIS A 188 10.54 -0.27 -4.60
CA HIS A 188 10.71 -0.58 -3.19
C HIS A 188 10.84 -2.08 -2.94
N VAL A 189 11.49 -2.44 -1.85
CA VAL A 189 11.58 -3.83 -1.39
C VAL A 189 10.49 -4.11 -0.35
N TYR A 190 10.00 -5.34 -0.37
CA TYR A 190 9.00 -5.82 0.59
C TYR A 190 9.71 -6.51 1.76
N PHE A 191 9.46 -6.09 2.97
CA PHE A 191 9.86 -6.72 4.23
C PHE A 191 9.28 -5.94 5.42
N VAL A 192 9.22 -6.55 6.60
CA VAL A 192 8.80 -5.83 7.82
C VAL A 192 9.83 -4.75 8.17
N PRO A 193 9.41 -3.48 8.42
CA PRO A 193 8.03 -3.02 8.61
C PRO A 193 7.29 -2.58 7.33
N ARG A 194 7.93 -2.57 6.16
CA ARG A 194 7.32 -2.16 4.90
C ARG A 194 6.54 -3.31 4.26
N THR A 195 5.29 -3.47 4.68
CA THR A 195 4.35 -4.48 4.18
C THR A 195 3.26 -3.85 3.31
N CYS A 196 2.41 -4.69 2.69
CA CYS A 196 1.26 -4.23 1.92
C CYS A 196 0.35 -3.27 2.71
N ASN A 197 0.09 -3.57 3.98
CA ASN A 197 -0.76 -2.72 4.82
C ASN A 197 -0.12 -1.35 5.07
N VAL A 198 1.21 -1.29 5.28
CA VAL A 198 1.94 -0.03 5.44
C VAL A 198 1.95 0.78 4.14
N TRP A 199 2.03 0.13 2.98
CA TRP A 199 1.87 0.81 1.70
C TRP A 199 0.48 1.45 1.56
N THR A 200 -0.58 0.74 1.96
CA THR A 200 -1.95 1.28 1.99
C THR A 200 -2.06 2.45 2.97
N VAL A 201 -1.37 2.40 4.13
CA VAL A 201 -1.27 3.57 5.03
C VAL A 201 -0.68 4.77 4.30
N GLN A 202 0.40 4.59 3.55
CA GLN A 202 1.03 5.68 2.81
C GLN A 202 0.11 6.27 1.73
N ALA A 203 -0.69 5.42 1.05
CA ALA A 203 -1.72 5.87 0.12
C ALA A 203 -2.81 6.71 0.83
N ILE A 204 -3.26 6.28 2.01
CA ILE A 204 -4.23 7.06 2.81
C ILE A 204 -3.61 8.38 3.32
N GLN A 205 -2.34 8.37 3.73
CA GLN A 205 -1.62 9.58 4.16
C GLN A 205 -1.45 10.58 3.02
N SER A 206 -1.21 10.12 1.79
CA SER A 206 -1.14 11.00 0.61
C SER A 206 -2.48 11.70 0.34
N LEU A 207 -3.59 11.09 0.76
CA LEU A 207 -4.94 11.70 0.75
C LEU A 207 -5.20 12.61 1.96
N GLY A 208 -4.20 12.86 2.80
CA GLY A 208 -4.33 13.67 4.01
C GLY A 208 -4.79 12.90 5.24
N GLY A 209 -4.84 11.57 5.18
CA GLY A 209 -5.17 10.73 6.34
C GLY A 209 -4.07 10.73 7.40
N ASN A 210 -4.44 10.37 8.62
CA ASN A 210 -3.55 10.27 9.76
C ASN A 210 -3.62 8.86 10.36
N ILE A 211 -2.78 7.96 9.87
CA ILE A 211 -2.68 6.57 10.32
C ILE A 211 -1.24 6.31 10.76
N ASN A 212 -1.07 5.70 11.93
CA ASN A 212 0.23 5.26 12.41
C ASN A 212 0.60 3.92 11.74
N PRO A 213 1.68 3.86 10.94
CA PRO A 213 2.06 2.66 10.21
C PRO A 213 2.42 1.48 11.12
N TRP A 214 3.01 1.73 12.29
CA TRP A 214 3.37 0.66 13.23
C TRP A 214 2.16 -0.09 13.79
N SER A 215 1.07 0.61 14.04
CA SER A 215 -0.19 0.00 14.50
C SER A 215 -1.06 -0.52 13.36
N ALA A 216 -0.66 -0.28 12.11
CA ALA A 216 -1.38 -0.66 10.89
C ALA A 216 -0.65 -1.74 10.08
N MET A 217 0.32 -2.45 10.65
CA MET A 217 1.01 -3.55 9.96
C MET A 217 0.10 -4.74 9.63
N THR A 218 -1.06 -4.84 10.27
CA THR A 218 -2.09 -5.83 9.95
C THR A 218 -3.31 -5.17 9.32
N ALA A 219 -4.04 -5.91 8.47
CA ALA A 219 -5.27 -5.42 7.84
C ALA A 219 -6.31 -4.93 8.88
N ASN A 220 -6.44 -5.63 10.02
CA ASN A 220 -7.32 -5.20 11.11
C ASN A 220 -6.81 -3.96 11.85
N GLY A 221 -5.50 -3.82 12.03
CA GLY A 221 -4.90 -2.62 12.64
C GLY A 221 -5.13 -1.39 11.78
N LEU A 222 -4.95 -1.52 10.46
CA LEU A 222 -5.19 -0.47 9.50
C LEU A 222 -6.67 -0.06 9.49
N SER A 223 -7.58 -1.03 9.29
CA SER A 223 -9.02 -0.71 9.18
C SER A 223 -9.58 -0.04 10.42
N ARG A 224 -9.18 -0.47 11.63
CA ARG A 224 -9.60 0.19 12.89
C ARG A 224 -9.14 1.65 12.98
N GLN A 225 -7.98 1.99 12.42
CA GLN A 225 -7.52 3.38 12.39
C GLN A 225 -8.21 4.16 11.27
N ALA A 226 -8.49 3.52 10.13
CA ALA A 226 -9.20 4.13 9.03
C ALA A 226 -10.63 4.57 9.44
N GLU A 227 -11.31 3.79 10.28
CA GLU A 227 -12.64 4.12 10.80
C GLU A 227 -12.65 5.31 11.78
N LYS A 228 -11.51 5.66 12.37
CA LYS A 228 -11.42 6.73 13.38
C LYS A 228 -11.16 8.09 12.75
N SER A 229 -11.67 9.15 13.39
CA SER A 229 -11.32 10.52 13.05
C SER A 229 -9.79 10.77 13.17
N PRO A 230 -9.20 11.52 12.26
CA PRO A 230 -9.80 12.27 11.14
C PRO A 230 -9.88 11.46 9.83
N ASN A 231 -9.67 10.16 9.84
CA ASN A 231 -9.69 9.36 8.63
C ASN A 231 -11.11 9.08 8.13
N ASP A 232 -12.03 8.78 9.04
CA ASP A 232 -13.50 8.70 8.84
C ASP A 232 -13.94 7.83 7.66
N PHE A 233 -13.28 6.67 7.46
CA PHE A 233 -13.74 5.68 6.51
C PHE A 233 -14.98 4.96 7.07
N GLU A 234 -16.06 5.01 6.34
CA GLU A 234 -17.33 4.33 6.66
C GLU A 234 -17.27 2.89 6.14
N LYS A 235 -17.47 1.89 7.02
CA LYS A 235 -17.60 0.50 6.61
C LYS A 235 -18.96 0.28 5.95
N ILE A 236 -18.94 -0.13 4.68
CA ILE A 236 -20.15 -0.35 3.87
C ILE A 236 -20.41 -1.82 3.55
N TRP A 237 -19.42 -2.69 3.67
CA TRP A 237 -19.54 -4.11 3.34
C TRP A 237 -18.69 -4.97 4.28
N PRO A 238 -19.27 -6.01 4.91
CA PRO A 238 -18.55 -6.84 5.87
C PRO A 238 -17.64 -7.91 5.24
N GLY A 239 -17.72 -8.10 3.92
CA GLY A 239 -17.16 -9.24 3.21
C GLY A 239 -18.06 -10.47 3.28
N GLU A 240 -18.04 -11.30 2.25
CA GLU A 240 -18.65 -12.62 2.31
C GLU A 240 -17.75 -13.54 3.14
N LYS A 241 -18.36 -14.36 3.98
CA LYS A 241 -17.63 -15.46 4.63
C LYS A 241 -17.26 -16.48 3.57
N PRO A 242 -16.00 -16.96 3.52
CA PRO A 242 -15.59 -18.03 2.65
C PRO A 242 -16.31 -19.34 2.97
#